data_23845cf11a5e797cfb53ca9e07024101
#
_entry.id   23845cf11a5e797cfb53ca9e07024101
#
_cell.length_a   1.000
_cell.length_b   1.000
_cell.length_c   1.000
_cell.angle_alpha   90.00
_cell.angle_beta   90.00
_cell.angle_gamma   90.00
#
_symmetry.space_group_name_H-M   'P 1'
#
loop_
_entity.id
_entity.type
_entity.pdbx_description
1 polymer ?
#
loop_
_entity_poly.entity_id
_entity_poly.type
_entity_poly.pdbx_seq_one_letter_code
_entity_poly.pdbx_strand_id
1 'polypeptide(L)'
;YQGRAFDAMGPGRHTLKTANIPVLNKILAIPWGLTSPLRAEVYFVNMKTFPDLKWGTRDPVAFRDAELGLIRLRAFGMFNIRVVQPVLFVNRLIGTQGAYGTKDIEEYLNRVIVSRFNDHLGEHLDSILNLPGRYDTLADSLQTRLAEDFSHFGLALQRLYVNSITP
;
A
#
# COMPACT_ATOMS: atom_id res chain seq x y z
N TYR A 1 11.22 16.18 8.87
CA TYR A 1 12.17 16.35 9.96
C TYR A 1 12.44 15.02 10.63
N GLN A 2 13.68 14.65 10.77
CA GLN A 2 14.09 13.33 11.32
C GLN A 2 13.40 12.12 10.66
N GLY A 3 13.17 12.17 9.36
CA GLY A 3 12.56 11.10 8.60
C GLY A 3 11.05 10.91 8.79
N ARG A 4 10.38 11.89 9.41
CA ARG A 4 8.91 11.87 9.58
C ARG A 4 8.25 13.05 8.89
N ALA A 5 7.16 12.79 8.18
CA ALA A 5 6.29 13.84 7.68
C ALA A 5 5.46 14.42 8.84
N PHE A 6 5.31 15.76 8.87
CA PHE A 6 4.60 16.45 9.95
C PHE A 6 3.26 16.99 9.50
N ASP A 7 3.23 17.53 8.29
CA ASP A 7 2.09 18.28 7.79
C ASP A 7 1.88 18.03 6.31
N ALA A 8 0.65 18.16 5.86
CA ALA A 8 0.26 18.05 4.48
C ALA A 8 -0.42 19.36 4.05
N MET A 9 0.02 19.89 2.92
CA MET A 9 -0.55 21.07 2.31
C MET A 9 -1.35 20.68 1.08
N GLY A 10 -2.53 21.27 0.92
CA GLY A 10 -3.37 21.06 -0.25
C GLY A 10 -2.78 21.67 -1.52
N PRO A 11 -3.47 21.53 -2.67
CA PRO A 11 -3.05 22.16 -3.92
C PRO A 11 -2.95 23.66 -3.78
N GLY A 12 -1.97 24.26 -4.45
CA GLY A 12 -1.81 25.72 -4.50
C GLY A 12 -0.42 26.19 -4.14
N ARG A 13 -0.30 27.50 -3.97
CA ARG A 13 0.95 28.14 -3.58
C ARG A 13 0.99 28.30 -2.07
N HIS A 14 2.00 27.73 -1.43
CA HIS A 14 2.23 27.79 0.00
C HIS A 14 3.55 28.46 0.30
N THR A 15 3.57 29.33 1.31
CA THR A 15 4.80 29.90 1.86
C THR A 15 5.14 29.17 3.13
N LEU A 16 6.27 28.47 3.12
CA LEU A 16 6.75 27.77 4.32
C LEU A 16 7.39 28.79 5.26
N LYS A 17 6.81 28.93 6.45
CA LYS A 17 7.39 29.70 7.55
C LYS A 17 7.85 28.74 8.63
N THR A 18 8.91 29.08 9.35
CA THR A 18 9.41 28.29 10.49
C THR A 18 8.34 28.04 11.56
N ALA A 19 7.36 28.92 11.68
CA ALA A 19 6.21 28.79 12.57
C ALA A 19 5.29 27.59 12.22
N ASN A 20 5.33 27.10 10.98
CA ASN A 20 4.52 25.95 10.53
C ASN A 20 5.10 24.60 10.99
N ILE A 21 6.26 24.58 11.63
CA ILE A 21 6.88 23.38 12.17
C ILE A 21 6.80 23.45 13.70
N PRO A 22 5.92 22.67 14.35
CA PRO A 22 5.62 22.81 15.78
C PRO A 22 6.84 22.67 16.70
N VAL A 23 7.85 21.93 16.27
CA VAL A 23 9.09 21.68 17.02
C VAL A 23 10.05 22.86 16.95
N LEU A 24 10.00 23.67 15.88
CA LEU A 24 10.91 24.80 15.68
C LEU A 24 10.59 26.00 16.57
N ASN A 25 9.33 26.19 16.96
CA ASN A 25 8.96 27.23 17.89
C ASN A 25 9.61 27.09 19.27
N LYS A 26 9.99 25.87 19.65
CA LYS A 26 10.72 25.61 20.91
C LYS A 26 12.24 25.79 20.78
N ILE A 27 12.78 25.71 19.57
CA ILE A 27 14.21 25.79 19.30
C ILE A 27 14.62 27.23 18.90
N LEU A 28 13.70 28.03 18.36
CA LEU A 28 13.94 29.43 17.97
C LEU A 28 14.15 30.39 19.16
N ALA A 29 14.00 29.91 20.39
CA ALA A 29 14.44 30.65 21.58
C ALA A 29 15.97 30.67 21.76
N ILE A 30 16.73 30.00 20.89
CA ILE A 30 18.19 29.99 20.92
C ILE A 30 18.70 31.00 19.90
N PRO A 31 19.54 31.99 20.29
CA PRO A 31 20.04 33.02 19.39
C PRO A 31 21.13 32.45 18.47
N TRP A 32 20.72 31.83 17.37
CA TRP A 32 21.63 31.40 16.30
C TRP A 32 21.37 32.22 15.05
N GLY A 33 22.46 32.69 14.48
CA GLY A 33 22.43 33.50 13.26
C GLY A 33 21.76 32.78 12.09
N LEU A 34 21.32 33.53 11.12
CA LEU A 34 20.46 33.34 9.95
C LEU A 34 20.57 32.04 9.11
N THR A 35 21.35 31.04 9.49
CA THR A 35 21.45 29.74 8.84
C THR A 35 20.90 28.66 9.76
N SER A 36 19.63 28.34 9.57
CA SER A 36 18.99 27.21 10.27
C SER A 36 19.71 25.90 9.88
N PRO A 37 20.25 25.13 10.82
CA PRO A 37 20.83 23.81 10.55
C PRO A 37 19.77 22.76 10.23
N LEU A 38 18.50 23.15 10.21
CA LEU A 38 17.38 22.25 10.00
C LEU A 38 17.15 22.07 8.50
N ARG A 39 17.32 20.85 8.04
CA ARG A 39 16.95 20.44 6.68
C ARG A 39 15.50 19.97 6.70
N ALA A 40 14.68 20.53 5.81
CA ALA A 40 13.33 20.06 5.53
C ALA A 40 13.32 19.45 4.13
N GLU A 41 12.60 18.35 4.00
CA GLU A 41 12.34 17.71 2.72
C GLU A 41 10.87 17.90 2.38
N VAL A 42 10.58 18.12 1.10
CA VAL A 42 9.23 18.27 0.59
C VAL A 42 8.92 17.09 -0.32
N TYR A 43 7.86 16.38 -0.01
CA TYR A 43 7.35 15.27 -0.80
C TYR A 43 6.08 15.69 -1.53
N PHE A 44 6.08 15.49 -2.85
CA PHE A 44 4.88 15.66 -3.66
C PHE A 44 4.18 14.31 -3.80
N VAL A 45 2.96 14.23 -3.28
CA VAL A 45 2.16 13.01 -3.32
C VAL A 45 1.07 13.15 -4.37
N ASN A 46 1.06 12.25 -5.34
CA ASN A 46 0.00 12.20 -6.34
C ASN A 46 -1.26 11.58 -5.71
N MET A 47 -2.32 12.38 -5.63
CA MET A 47 -3.61 12.01 -5.04
C MET A 47 -4.60 11.41 -6.04
N LYS A 48 -4.20 11.21 -7.30
CA LYS A 48 -5.04 10.56 -8.30
C LYS A 48 -5.08 9.05 -8.06
N THR A 49 -6.04 8.40 -8.70
CA THR A 49 -6.10 6.94 -8.74
C THR A 49 -4.93 6.40 -9.56
N PHE A 50 -4.28 5.38 -9.05
CA PHE A 50 -3.31 4.55 -9.75
C PHE A 50 -4.00 3.26 -10.18
N PRO A 51 -4.41 3.18 -11.45
CA PRO A 51 -5.10 2.01 -11.97
C PRO A 51 -4.11 0.94 -12.43
N ASP A 52 -4.63 -0.27 -12.56
CA ASP A 52 -3.98 -1.40 -13.24
C ASP A 52 -2.61 -1.78 -12.70
N LEU A 53 -2.37 -1.56 -11.39
CA LEU A 53 -1.22 -2.11 -10.72
C LEU A 53 -1.34 -3.63 -10.67
N LYS A 54 -0.22 -4.33 -10.82
CA LYS A 54 -0.21 -5.79 -10.94
C LYS A 54 0.13 -6.45 -9.62
N TRP A 55 -0.54 -7.55 -9.33
CA TRP A 55 -0.19 -8.44 -8.25
C TRP A 55 -0.14 -9.89 -8.73
N GLY A 56 0.64 -10.72 -8.09
CA GLY A 56 0.73 -12.14 -8.41
C GLY A 56 1.73 -12.87 -7.54
N THR A 57 1.55 -14.18 -7.48
CA THR A 57 2.46 -15.08 -6.79
C THR A 57 3.74 -15.24 -7.61
N ARG A 58 4.90 -14.99 -7.01
CA ARG A 58 6.20 -15.25 -7.65
C ARG A 58 6.45 -16.75 -7.73
N ASP A 59 6.25 -17.42 -6.60
CA ASP A 59 6.36 -18.86 -6.48
C ASP A 59 4.99 -19.50 -6.30
N PRO A 60 4.79 -20.72 -6.81
CA PRO A 60 3.55 -21.44 -6.61
C PRO A 60 3.27 -21.66 -5.12
N VAL A 61 2.05 -21.39 -4.70
CA VAL A 61 1.59 -21.58 -3.33
C VAL A 61 1.05 -22.99 -3.17
N ALA A 62 1.49 -23.68 -2.12
CA ALA A 62 0.95 -24.98 -1.78
C ALA A 62 -0.49 -24.82 -1.27
N PHE A 63 -1.43 -25.56 -1.86
CA PHE A 63 -2.82 -25.57 -1.50
C PHE A 63 -3.30 -27.02 -1.31
N ARG A 64 -4.02 -27.26 -0.23
CA ARG A 64 -4.59 -28.58 0.05
C ARG A 64 -6.02 -28.62 -0.49
N ASP A 65 -6.16 -29.16 -1.68
CA ASP A 65 -7.44 -29.35 -2.35
C ASP A 65 -8.14 -30.60 -1.81
N ALA A 66 -9.44 -30.51 -1.53
CA ALA A 66 -10.22 -31.61 -0.98
C ALA A 66 -10.37 -32.78 -1.96
N GLU A 67 -10.34 -32.49 -3.27
CA GLU A 67 -10.54 -33.50 -4.33
C GLU A 67 -9.22 -33.93 -4.98
N LEU A 68 -8.30 -32.98 -5.18
CA LEU A 68 -7.05 -33.21 -5.91
C LEU A 68 -5.83 -33.46 -5.00
N GLY A 69 -6.00 -33.28 -3.69
CA GLY A 69 -4.91 -33.43 -2.73
C GLY A 69 -3.99 -32.20 -2.66
N LEU A 70 -2.70 -32.41 -2.50
CA LEU A 70 -1.74 -31.30 -2.43
C LEU A 70 -1.37 -30.82 -3.84
N ILE A 71 -1.74 -29.61 -4.16
CA ILE A 71 -1.44 -28.97 -5.44
C ILE A 71 -0.66 -27.67 -5.22
N ARG A 72 -0.09 -27.13 -6.28
CA ARG A 72 0.59 -25.85 -6.27
C ARG A 72 -0.15 -24.88 -7.18
N LEU A 73 -0.49 -23.71 -6.66
CA LEU A 73 -1.28 -22.71 -7.36
C LEU A 73 -0.47 -21.47 -7.66
N ARG A 74 -0.70 -20.92 -8.83
CA ARG A 74 -0.29 -19.56 -9.19
C ARG A 74 -1.51 -18.70 -9.37
N ALA A 75 -1.44 -17.46 -8.89
CA ALA A 75 -2.50 -16.50 -9.07
C ALA A 75 -1.93 -15.14 -9.46
N PHE A 76 -2.69 -14.41 -10.24
CA PHE A 76 -2.37 -13.02 -10.57
C PHE A 76 -3.63 -12.21 -10.85
N GLY A 77 -3.47 -10.92 -10.75
CA GLY A 77 -4.54 -9.97 -11.02
C GLY A 77 -4.05 -8.53 -11.04
N MET A 78 -4.99 -7.63 -10.92
CA MET A 78 -4.74 -6.19 -10.90
C MET A 78 -5.44 -5.55 -9.70
N PHE A 79 -4.96 -4.37 -9.32
CA PHE A 79 -5.59 -3.57 -8.28
C PHE A 79 -5.44 -2.08 -8.55
N ASN A 80 -6.39 -1.31 -8.03
CA ASN A 80 -6.43 0.13 -8.15
C ASN A 80 -6.36 0.74 -6.76
N ILE A 81 -5.47 1.71 -6.57
CA ILE A 81 -5.29 2.41 -5.30
C ILE A 81 -5.37 3.92 -5.47
N ARG A 82 -5.63 4.59 -4.37
CA ARG A 82 -5.50 6.04 -4.24
C ARG A 82 -4.92 6.39 -2.88
N VAL A 83 -4.03 7.38 -2.85
CA VAL A 83 -3.58 7.94 -1.57
C VAL A 83 -4.69 8.80 -1.00
N VAL A 84 -5.08 8.53 0.24
CA VAL A 84 -6.14 9.27 0.96
C VAL A 84 -5.61 9.99 2.19
N GLN A 85 -4.50 9.51 2.76
CA GLN A 85 -3.82 10.12 3.88
C GLN A 85 -2.33 10.27 3.57
N PRO A 86 -1.91 11.38 2.93
CA PRO A 86 -0.55 11.52 2.42
C PRO A 86 0.52 11.50 3.52
N VAL A 87 0.26 12.06 4.68
CA VAL A 87 1.21 12.02 5.82
C VAL A 87 1.44 10.58 6.29
N LEU A 88 0.36 9.81 6.41
CA LEU A 88 0.44 8.40 6.81
C LEU A 88 1.16 7.56 5.75
N PHE A 89 0.85 7.80 4.48
CA PHE A 89 1.49 7.15 3.34
C PHE A 89 3.00 7.37 3.33
N VAL A 90 3.44 8.62 3.47
CA VAL A 90 4.88 8.95 3.53
C VAL A 90 5.54 8.31 4.75
N ASN A 91 4.94 8.41 5.92
CA ASN A 91 5.54 7.90 7.15
C ASN A 91 5.60 6.36 7.21
N ARG A 92 4.57 5.69 6.70
CA ARG A 92 4.45 4.23 6.83
C ARG A 92 5.02 3.45 5.66
N LEU A 93 4.94 4.00 4.47
CA LEU A 93 5.36 3.28 3.27
C LEU A 93 6.67 3.83 2.71
N ILE A 94 6.75 5.12 2.43
CA ILE A 94 7.92 5.75 1.82
C ILE A 94 9.10 5.79 2.80
N GLY A 95 8.90 6.37 3.98
CA GLY A 95 9.96 6.58 4.96
C GLY A 95 10.53 5.28 5.55
N THR A 96 9.70 4.24 5.67
CA THR A 96 10.12 2.96 6.26
C THR A 96 10.80 2.05 5.25
N GLN A 97 10.37 2.08 3.99
CA GLN A 97 10.81 1.14 2.95
C GLN A 97 11.84 1.74 1.99
N GLY A 98 12.09 3.04 2.06
CA GLY A 98 12.92 3.74 1.07
C GLY A 98 12.34 3.71 -0.34
N ALA A 99 11.05 3.40 -0.48
CA ALA A 99 10.36 3.26 -1.76
C ALA A 99 9.93 4.64 -2.26
N TYR A 100 10.43 5.04 -3.41
CA TYR A 100 10.13 6.35 -4.01
C TYR A 100 9.39 6.24 -5.35
N GLY A 101 9.40 5.08 -5.99
CA GLY A 101 8.78 4.84 -7.28
C GLY A 101 7.49 4.03 -7.18
N THR A 102 6.61 4.20 -8.16
CA THR A 102 5.36 3.40 -8.27
C THR A 102 5.63 1.91 -8.26
N LYS A 103 6.73 1.48 -8.91
CA LYS A 103 7.12 0.07 -8.99
C LYS A 103 7.50 -0.51 -7.62
N ASP A 104 8.23 0.25 -6.82
CA ASP A 104 8.63 -0.20 -5.47
C ASP A 104 7.41 -0.35 -4.56
N ILE A 105 6.46 0.57 -4.68
CA ILE A 105 5.18 0.53 -3.98
C ILE A 105 4.35 -0.66 -4.44
N GLU A 106 4.26 -0.89 -5.75
CA GLU A 106 3.57 -2.05 -6.33
C GLU A 106 4.15 -3.35 -5.79
N GLU A 107 5.47 -3.50 -5.78
CA GLU A 107 6.14 -4.70 -5.25
C GLU A 107 5.90 -4.92 -3.75
N TYR A 108 5.88 -3.85 -2.97
CA TYR A 108 5.57 -3.94 -1.55
C TYR A 108 4.11 -4.38 -1.31
N LEU A 109 3.17 -3.72 -1.99
CA LEU A 109 1.75 -4.04 -1.88
C LEU A 109 1.43 -5.42 -2.43
N ASN A 110 2.14 -5.85 -3.48
CA ASN A 110 2.03 -7.23 -3.98
C ASN A 110 2.30 -8.26 -2.88
N ARG A 111 3.32 -8.06 -2.05
CA ARG A 111 3.61 -8.97 -0.93
C ARG A 111 2.46 -9.03 0.08
N VAL A 112 1.86 -7.89 0.39
CA VAL A 112 0.71 -7.81 1.28
C VAL A 112 -0.50 -8.55 0.68
N ILE A 113 -0.79 -8.31 -0.60
CA ILE A 113 -1.90 -8.97 -1.31
C ILE A 113 -1.71 -10.47 -1.35
N VAL A 114 -0.53 -10.94 -1.76
CA VAL A 114 -0.23 -12.38 -1.87
C VAL A 114 -0.33 -13.07 -0.52
N SER A 115 0.14 -12.45 0.56
CA SER A 115 0.01 -13.00 1.91
C SER A 115 -1.46 -13.19 2.29
N ARG A 116 -2.28 -12.17 2.10
CA ARG A 116 -3.72 -12.25 2.41
C ARG A 116 -4.49 -13.19 1.48
N PHE A 117 -4.07 -13.25 0.22
CA PHE A 117 -4.64 -14.20 -0.75
C PHE A 117 -4.42 -15.65 -0.32
N ASN A 118 -3.22 -15.98 0.13
CA ASN A 118 -2.89 -17.33 0.59
C ASN A 118 -3.74 -17.73 1.81
N ASP A 119 -3.84 -16.84 2.79
CA ASP A 119 -4.67 -17.06 3.98
C ASP A 119 -6.13 -17.24 3.58
N HIS A 120 -6.62 -16.39 2.67
CA HIS A 120 -8.01 -16.41 2.22
C HIS A 120 -8.37 -17.68 1.44
N LEU A 121 -7.47 -18.16 0.59
CA LEU A 121 -7.66 -19.44 -0.11
C LEU A 121 -7.81 -20.58 0.87
N GLY A 122 -6.92 -20.66 1.87
CA GLY A 122 -6.94 -21.73 2.86
C GLY A 122 -8.21 -21.75 3.72
N GLU A 123 -8.85 -20.59 3.92
CA GLU A 123 -10.05 -20.47 4.75
C GLU A 123 -11.38 -20.70 3.98
N HIS A 124 -11.41 -20.36 2.67
CA HIS A 124 -12.69 -20.22 1.95
C HIS A 124 -12.81 -21.08 0.68
N LEU A 125 -11.75 -21.78 0.30
CA LEU A 125 -11.75 -22.62 -0.87
C LEU A 125 -11.47 -24.07 -0.50
N ASP A 126 -12.43 -24.95 -0.78
CA ASP A 126 -12.27 -26.38 -0.56
C ASP A 126 -11.56 -27.04 -1.75
N SER A 127 -11.97 -26.69 -2.97
CA SER A 127 -11.37 -27.21 -4.21
C SER A 127 -11.30 -26.15 -5.30
N ILE A 128 -10.22 -26.19 -6.08
CA ILE A 128 -10.06 -25.30 -7.26
C ILE A 128 -11.09 -25.61 -8.36
N LEU A 129 -11.67 -26.79 -8.35
CA LEU A 129 -12.73 -27.16 -9.28
C LEU A 129 -13.99 -26.31 -9.08
N ASN A 130 -14.14 -25.68 -7.93
CA ASN A 130 -15.24 -24.78 -7.60
C ASN A 130 -14.96 -23.31 -7.97
N LEU A 131 -13.78 -23.00 -8.49
CA LEU A 131 -13.39 -21.63 -8.88
C LEU A 131 -14.15 -21.05 -10.09
N PRO A 132 -14.52 -21.83 -11.12
CA PRO A 132 -15.28 -21.27 -12.23
C PRO A 132 -16.54 -20.55 -11.77
N GLY A 133 -16.66 -19.26 -12.14
CA GLY A 133 -17.76 -18.40 -11.70
C GLY A 133 -17.63 -17.76 -10.30
N ARG A 134 -16.57 -18.04 -9.56
CA ARG A 134 -16.35 -17.50 -8.20
C ARG A 134 -15.22 -16.45 -8.09
N TYR A 135 -14.57 -16.10 -9.19
CA TYR A 135 -13.47 -15.13 -9.17
C TYR A 135 -13.88 -13.78 -8.58
N ASP A 136 -15.05 -13.27 -8.97
CA ASP A 136 -15.54 -11.98 -8.47
C ASP A 136 -15.86 -12.03 -6.97
N THR A 137 -16.50 -13.10 -6.52
CA THR A 137 -16.81 -13.29 -5.08
C THR A 137 -15.53 -13.38 -4.25
N LEU A 138 -14.52 -14.10 -4.76
CA LEU A 138 -13.22 -14.23 -4.12
C LEU A 138 -12.51 -12.88 -4.07
N ALA A 139 -12.54 -12.12 -5.18
CA ALA A 139 -11.93 -10.81 -5.28
C ALA A 139 -12.59 -9.81 -4.32
N ASP A 140 -13.92 -9.76 -4.25
CA ASP A 140 -14.66 -8.86 -3.37
C ASP A 140 -14.39 -9.16 -1.88
N SER A 141 -14.36 -10.41 -1.51
CA SER A 141 -14.05 -10.84 -0.15
C SER A 141 -12.61 -10.50 0.25
N LEU A 142 -11.66 -10.76 -0.65
CA LEU A 142 -10.25 -10.43 -0.44
C LEU A 142 -10.04 -8.91 -0.39
N GLN A 143 -10.75 -8.15 -1.24
CA GLN A 143 -10.70 -6.69 -1.25
C GLN A 143 -11.15 -6.12 0.10
N THR A 144 -12.19 -6.67 0.71
CA THR A 144 -12.69 -6.23 2.01
C THR A 144 -11.63 -6.39 3.10
N ARG A 145 -10.92 -7.53 3.14
CA ARG A 145 -9.81 -7.75 4.09
C ARG A 145 -8.63 -6.81 3.83
N LEU A 146 -8.24 -6.68 2.58
CA LEU A 146 -7.11 -5.83 2.19
C LEU A 146 -7.36 -4.33 2.37
N ALA A 147 -8.62 -3.88 2.31
CA ALA A 147 -8.97 -2.48 2.52
C ALA A 147 -8.49 -1.97 3.89
N GLU A 148 -8.60 -2.80 4.92
CA GLU A 148 -8.08 -2.47 6.25
C GLU A 148 -6.55 -2.38 6.27
N ASP A 149 -5.86 -3.38 5.71
CA ASP A 149 -4.40 -3.36 5.63
C ASP A 149 -3.88 -2.13 4.87
N PHE A 150 -4.53 -1.78 3.75
CA PHE A 150 -4.15 -0.62 2.93
C PHE A 150 -4.43 0.71 3.65
N SER A 151 -5.48 0.78 4.47
CA SER A 151 -5.79 1.97 5.26
C SER A 151 -4.67 2.32 6.25
N HIS A 152 -3.96 1.33 6.77
CA HIS A 152 -2.80 1.53 7.65
C HIS A 152 -1.61 2.22 6.94
N PHE A 153 -1.58 2.18 5.61
CA PHE A 153 -0.59 2.90 4.80
C PHE A 153 -1.11 4.23 4.24
N GLY A 154 -2.29 4.67 4.64
CA GLY A 154 -2.91 5.87 4.09
C GLY A 154 -3.45 5.70 2.66
N LEU A 155 -3.70 4.46 2.25
CA LEU A 155 -4.18 4.08 0.93
C LEU A 155 -5.64 3.60 0.99
N ALA A 156 -6.41 3.94 -0.06
CA ALA A 156 -7.69 3.31 -0.34
C ALA A 156 -7.51 2.28 -1.46
N LEU A 157 -7.85 1.03 -1.19
CA LEU A 157 -7.98 0.00 -2.21
C LEU A 157 -9.34 0.16 -2.89
N GLN A 158 -9.33 0.71 -4.10
CA GLN A 158 -10.58 1.03 -4.82
C GLN A 158 -11.17 -0.20 -5.50
N ARG A 159 -10.31 -1.04 -6.08
CA ARG A 159 -10.71 -2.27 -6.74
C ARG A 159 -9.59 -3.30 -6.71
N LEU A 160 -9.97 -4.56 -6.54
CA LEU A 160 -9.10 -5.72 -6.69
C LEU A 160 -9.72 -6.68 -7.70
N TYR A 161 -8.89 -7.17 -8.62
CA TYR A 161 -9.27 -8.18 -9.60
C TYR A 161 -8.40 -9.42 -9.43
N VAL A 162 -9.03 -10.58 -9.50
CA VAL A 162 -8.36 -11.87 -9.64
C VAL A 162 -8.56 -12.31 -11.08
N ASN A 163 -7.50 -12.29 -11.88
CA ASN A 163 -7.57 -12.59 -13.31
C ASN A 163 -7.45 -14.08 -13.60
N SER A 164 -6.61 -14.76 -12.81
CA SER A 164 -6.42 -16.20 -12.98
C SER A 164 -5.87 -16.83 -11.71
N ILE A 165 -6.31 -18.07 -11.48
CA ILE A 165 -5.73 -19.00 -10.51
C ILE A 165 -5.54 -20.31 -11.27
N THR A 166 -4.31 -20.79 -11.35
CA THR A 166 -3.94 -22.01 -12.11
C THR A 166 -3.02 -22.90 -11.31
N PRO A 167 -3.10 -24.22 -11.48
CA PRO A 167 -2.15 -25.15 -10.92
C PRO A 167 -0.75 -24.98 -11.55
#